data_4e840310bf0c875feb923fdd9cb58a58
#
_entry.id   4e840310bf0c875feb923fdd9cb58a58
#
_cell.length_a   1.000
_cell.length_b   1.000
_cell.length_c   1.000
_cell.angle_alpha   90.00
_cell.angle_beta   90.00
_cell.angle_gamma   90.00
#
_symmetry.space_group_name_H-M   'P 1'
#
loop_
_entity.id
_entity.type
_entity.pdbx_description
1 polymer ?
#
loop_
_entity_poly.entity_id
_entity_poly.type
_entity_poly.pdbx_seq_one_letter_code
_entity_poly.pdbx_strand_id
1 'polypeptide(L)'
;MSADALALAFRSFRLPTMAGIWEASVKRAEGENWGYRRLLQHLCESEAQDRRERRVSRLLKQSGLPDGKTLGNLDEAVLPQKIRRLLPSLLDGGWVERAENVLAFGLPGRGKTHFLAAVVRELILRHRYPVLFTPTFKLVQRLLTAKKELRLEEN
;
A
#
# COMPACT_ATOMS: atom_id res chain seq x y z
N MET A 1 30.20 -10.77 21.28
CA MET A 1 29.24 -9.64 21.19
C MET A 1 28.12 -9.87 22.17
N SER A 2 27.79 -8.92 23.02
CA SER A 2 26.62 -9.04 23.90
C SER A 2 25.33 -9.05 23.07
N ALA A 3 24.22 -9.62 23.62
CA ALA A 3 22.91 -9.62 22.98
C ALA A 3 22.49 -8.20 22.54
N ASP A 4 22.75 -7.21 23.38
CA ASP A 4 22.49 -5.79 23.10
C ASP A 4 23.27 -5.25 21.88
N ALA A 5 24.53 -5.70 21.71
CA ALA A 5 25.33 -5.25 20.56
C ALA A 5 24.81 -5.76 19.23
N LEU A 6 24.25 -6.99 19.17
CA LEU A 6 23.63 -7.54 17.98
C LEU A 6 22.32 -6.82 17.63
N ALA A 7 21.47 -6.55 18.64
CA ALA A 7 20.26 -5.78 18.43
C ALA A 7 20.55 -4.35 17.94
N LEU A 8 21.59 -3.70 18.46
CA LEU A 8 22.04 -2.40 17.99
C LEU A 8 22.54 -2.45 16.55
N ALA A 9 23.31 -3.49 16.18
CA ALA A 9 23.77 -3.68 14.80
C ALA A 9 22.58 -3.85 13.83
N PHE A 10 21.57 -4.66 14.17
CA PHE A 10 20.37 -4.78 13.34
C PHE A 10 19.65 -3.43 13.16
N ARG A 11 19.52 -2.64 14.21
CA ARG A 11 18.93 -1.30 14.13
C ARG A 11 19.73 -0.35 13.24
N SER A 12 21.06 -0.37 13.34
CA SER A 12 21.94 0.46 12.49
C SER A 12 21.79 0.10 11.00
N PHE A 13 21.57 -1.16 10.69
CA PHE A 13 21.29 -1.64 9.32
C PHE A 13 19.81 -1.48 8.91
N ARG A 14 19.01 -0.81 9.71
CA ARG A 14 17.57 -0.59 9.46
C ARG A 14 16.77 -1.91 9.34
N LEU A 15 17.07 -2.86 10.23
CA LEU A 15 16.43 -4.16 10.35
C LEU A 15 15.68 -4.26 11.71
N PRO A 16 14.65 -3.43 11.94
CA PRO A 16 13.99 -3.32 13.24
C PRO A 16 13.23 -4.59 13.64
N THR A 17 12.71 -5.35 12.68
CA THR A 17 12.00 -6.61 12.94
C THR A 17 12.98 -7.65 13.42
N MET A 18 14.09 -7.83 12.71
CA MET A 18 15.16 -8.73 13.18
C MET A 18 15.64 -8.35 14.58
N ALA A 19 15.86 -7.06 14.84
CA ALA A 19 16.27 -6.57 16.17
C ALA A 19 15.28 -6.92 17.29
N GLY A 20 14.01 -7.06 16.97
CA GLY A 20 12.95 -7.41 17.92
C GLY A 20 12.74 -8.90 18.13
N ILE A 21 13.01 -9.72 17.11
CA ILE A 21 12.64 -11.16 17.15
C ILE A 21 13.82 -12.13 17.24
N TRP A 22 15.06 -11.68 17.08
CA TRP A 22 16.23 -12.57 16.92
C TRP A 22 16.45 -13.50 18.12
N GLU A 23 16.31 -13.01 19.37
CA GLU A 23 16.50 -13.85 20.56
C GLU A 23 15.46 -14.97 20.65
N ALA A 24 14.18 -14.62 20.42
CA ALA A 24 13.10 -15.59 20.41
C ALA A 24 13.28 -16.60 19.27
N SER A 25 13.77 -16.14 18.10
CA SER A 25 14.04 -17.00 16.96
C SER A 25 15.20 -17.96 17.21
N VAL A 26 16.25 -17.53 17.92
CA VAL A 26 17.36 -18.39 18.32
C VAL A 26 16.88 -19.47 19.29
N LYS A 27 16.17 -19.09 20.37
CA LYS A 27 15.61 -20.06 21.33
C LYS A 27 14.70 -21.08 20.64
N ARG A 28 13.89 -20.64 19.69
CA ARG A 28 13.03 -21.53 18.93
C ARG A 28 13.85 -22.46 18.02
N ALA A 29 14.88 -21.94 17.37
CA ALA A 29 15.76 -22.71 16.51
C ALA A 29 16.49 -23.82 17.29
N GLU A 30 16.94 -23.51 18.50
CA GLU A 30 17.55 -24.49 19.42
C GLU A 30 16.54 -25.59 19.84
N GLY A 31 15.33 -25.21 20.22
CA GLY A 31 14.29 -26.17 20.64
C GLY A 31 13.76 -27.03 19.50
N GLU A 32 13.71 -26.52 18.26
CA GLU A 32 13.22 -27.24 17.08
C GLU A 32 14.36 -27.80 16.20
N ASN A 33 15.61 -27.75 16.65
CA ASN A 33 16.81 -28.21 15.93
C ASN A 33 16.91 -27.62 14.50
N TRP A 34 16.73 -26.29 14.36
CA TRP A 34 16.91 -25.64 13.08
C TRP A 34 18.38 -25.51 12.71
N GLY A 35 18.72 -25.76 11.46
CA GLY A 35 20.04 -25.39 10.94
C GLY A 35 20.18 -23.87 10.78
N TYR A 36 21.41 -23.36 10.81
CA TYR A 36 21.72 -21.92 10.68
C TYR A 36 21.06 -21.26 9.46
N ARG A 37 21.02 -21.97 8.33
CA ARG A 37 20.35 -21.49 7.11
C ARG A 37 18.88 -21.19 7.34
N ARG A 38 18.14 -22.09 8.02
CA ARG A 38 16.72 -21.94 8.33
C ARG A 38 16.48 -20.76 9.27
N LEU A 39 17.33 -20.57 10.27
CA LEU A 39 17.24 -19.43 11.19
C LEU A 39 17.44 -18.10 10.45
N LEU A 40 18.49 -17.99 9.62
CA LEU A 40 18.73 -16.78 8.84
C LEU A 40 17.59 -16.49 7.86
N GLN A 41 17.10 -17.53 7.18
CA GLN A 41 15.96 -17.38 6.27
C GLN A 41 14.72 -16.86 7.01
N HIS A 42 14.38 -17.43 8.17
CA HIS A 42 13.26 -16.98 8.98
C HIS A 42 13.39 -15.50 9.37
N LEU A 43 14.55 -15.07 9.84
CA LEU A 43 14.79 -13.67 10.19
C LEU A 43 14.64 -12.73 8.98
N CYS A 44 15.22 -13.10 7.84
CA CYS A 44 15.13 -12.31 6.61
C CYS A 44 13.69 -12.22 6.08
N GLU A 45 12.96 -13.33 6.08
CA GLU A 45 11.57 -13.37 5.63
C GLU A 45 10.67 -12.52 6.53
N SER A 46 10.86 -12.60 7.86
CA SER A 46 10.12 -11.80 8.83
C SER A 46 10.35 -10.30 8.61
N GLU A 47 11.61 -9.87 8.46
CA GLU A 47 11.93 -8.46 8.18
C GLU A 47 11.34 -8.01 6.83
N ALA A 48 11.44 -8.84 5.80
CA ALA A 48 10.91 -8.53 4.47
C ALA A 48 9.37 -8.42 4.49
N GLN A 49 8.69 -9.29 5.25
CA GLN A 49 7.24 -9.27 5.39
C GLN A 49 6.78 -8.00 6.11
N ASP A 50 7.33 -7.70 7.28
CA ASP A 50 6.98 -6.50 8.05
C ASP A 50 7.27 -5.20 7.28
N ARG A 51 8.36 -5.19 6.50
CA ARG A 51 8.69 -4.04 5.65
C ARG A 51 7.65 -3.83 4.56
N ARG A 52 7.13 -4.92 3.96
CA ARG A 52 6.02 -4.87 3.00
C ARG A 52 4.76 -4.33 3.64
N GLU A 53 4.41 -4.83 4.82
CA GLU A 53 3.19 -4.41 5.55
C GLU A 53 3.25 -2.94 5.97
N ARG A 54 4.37 -2.51 6.53
CA ARG A 54 4.61 -1.08 6.87
C ARG A 54 4.51 -0.18 5.65
N ARG A 55 5.02 -0.62 4.48
CA ARG A 55 4.90 0.13 3.23
C ARG A 55 3.45 0.24 2.79
N VAL A 56 2.70 -0.84 2.78
CA VAL A 56 1.27 -0.86 2.42
C VAL A 56 0.47 0.04 3.36
N SER A 57 0.65 -0.12 4.69
CA SER A 57 -0.03 0.71 5.69
C SER A 57 0.24 2.20 5.48
N ARG A 58 1.49 2.58 5.21
CA ARG A 58 1.86 3.96 4.91
C ARG A 58 1.18 4.47 3.63
N LEU A 59 1.20 3.68 2.55
CA LEU A 59 0.56 4.06 1.29
C LEU A 59 -0.95 4.24 1.44
N LEU A 60 -1.63 3.34 2.16
CA LEU A 60 -3.05 3.47 2.47
C LEU A 60 -3.35 4.74 3.27
N LYS A 61 -2.54 5.01 4.30
CA LYS A 61 -2.69 6.24 5.10
C LYS A 61 -2.49 7.52 4.28
N GLN A 62 -1.52 7.51 3.36
CA GLN A 62 -1.21 8.67 2.51
C GLN A 62 -2.18 8.84 1.34
N SER A 63 -2.88 7.79 0.95
CA SER A 63 -3.78 7.80 -0.21
C SER A 63 -4.99 8.72 -0.04
N GLY A 64 -5.44 8.97 1.19
CA GLY A 64 -6.68 9.70 1.46
C GLY A 64 -7.95 8.94 1.03
N LEU A 65 -7.84 7.63 0.77
CA LEU A 65 -9.00 6.80 0.43
C LEU A 65 -10.00 6.75 1.59
N PRO A 66 -11.30 6.88 1.31
CA PRO A 66 -12.32 6.79 2.35
C PRO A 66 -12.35 5.37 2.95
N ASP A 67 -12.54 5.32 4.27
CA ASP A 67 -12.67 4.06 4.99
C ASP A 67 -13.89 3.26 4.54
N GLY A 68 -13.83 1.93 4.71
CA GLY A 68 -14.94 1.02 4.39
C GLY A 68 -15.22 0.81 2.89
N LYS A 69 -14.58 1.55 1.97
CA LYS A 69 -14.73 1.34 0.54
C LYS A 69 -13.72 0.31 0.03
N THR A 70 -14.10 -0.96 0.23
CA THR A 70 -13.30 -2.14 -0.14
C THR A 70 -14.06 -3.00 -1.15
N LEU A 71 -13.39 -3.93 -1.81
CA LEU A 71 -14.04 -4.93 -2.66
C LEU A 71 -14.97 -5.83 -1.84
N GLY A 72 -14.58 -6.19 -0.61
CA GLY A 72 -15.41 -7.02 0.26
C GLY A 72 -16.74 -6.36 0.68
N ASN A 73 -16.80 -5.02 0.68
CA ASN A 73 -18.01 -4.25 0.97
C ASN A 73 -18.75 -3.81 -0.31
N LEU A 74 -18.25 -4.20 -1.48
CA LEU A 74 -18.88 -3.91 -2.76
C LEU A 74 -19.82 -5.05 -3.12
N ASP A 75 -21.11 -4.75 -3.26
CA ASP A 75 -22.06 -5.72 -3.77
C ASP A 75 -21.86 -5.90 -5.29
N GLU A 76 -21.13 -6.95 -5.65
CA GLU A 76 -20.86 -7.26 -7.05
C GLU A 76 -22.12 -7.61 -7.86
N ALA A 77 -23.20 -8.05 -7.19
CA ALA A 77 -24.47 -8.38 -7.86
C ALA A 77 -25.14 -7.13 -8.45
N VAL A 78 -24.91 -5.97 -7.83
CA VAL A 78 -25.43 -4.67 -8.29
C VAL A 78 -24.62 -4.11 -9.47
N LEU A 79 -23.40 -4.60 -9.70
CA LEU A 79 -22.57 -4.13 -10.81
C LEU A 79 -23.10 -4.65 -12.15
N PRO A 80 -23.16 -3.79 -13.19
CA PRO A 80 -23.43 -4.22 -14.55
C PRO A 80 -22.45 -5.32 -15.00
N GLN A 81 -22.93 -6.31 -15.74
CA GLN A 81 -22.12 -7.44 -16.20
C GLN A 81 -20.82 -7.00 -16.92
N LYS A 82 -20.88 -5.92 -17.70
CA LYS A 82 -19.73 -5.33 -18.38
C LYS A 82 -18.65 -4.89 -17.37
N ILE A 83 -19.04 -4.26 -16.26
CA ILE A 83 -18.11 -3.80 -15.22
C ILE A 83 -17.51 -5.00 -14.47
N ARG A 84 -18.31 -6.01 -14.13
CA ARG A 84 -17.80 -7.25 -13.51
C ARG A 84 -16.73 -7.92 -14.38
N ARG A 85 -16.92 -7.96 -15.69
CA ARG A 85 -15.93 -8.52 -16.64
C ARG A 85 -14.63 -7.70 -16.72
N LEU A 86 -14.69 -6.39 -16.51
CA LEU A 86 -13.53 -5.50 -16.52
C LEU A 86 -12.75 -5.52 -15.19
N LEU A 87 -13.39 -5.92 -14.09
CA LEU A 87 -12.79 -5.87 -12.76
C LEU A 87 -11.42 -6.59 -12.68
N PRO A 88 -11.24 -7.81 -13.18
CA PRO A 88 -9.94 -8.48 -13.13
C PRO A 88 -8.83 -7.69 -13.81
N SER A 89 -9.07 -7.11 -14.97
CA SER A 89 -8.07 -6.32 -15.71
C SER A 89 -7.77 -4.99 -15.02
N LEU A 90 -8.75 -4.39 -14.32
CA LEU A 90 -8.51 -3.20 -13.51
C LEU A 90 -7.65 -3.52 -12.29
N LEU A 91 -7.84 -4.69 -11.67
CA LEU A 91 -7.08 -5.14 -10.51
C LEU A 91 -5.67 -5.60 -10.84
N ASP A 92 -5.43 -6.03 -12.07
CA ASP A 92 -4.09 -6.37 -12.58
C ASP A 92 -3.15 -5.16 -12.59
N GLY A 93 -3.68 -3.96 -12.79
CA GLY A 93 -2.92 -2.71 -12.69
C GLY A 93 -2.08 -2.36 -13.93
N GLY A 94 -2.04 -3.19 -14.96
CA GLY A 94 -1.26 -2.95 -16.18
C GLY A 94 -1.63 -1.65 -16.90
N TRP A 95 -2.86 -1.18 -16.76
CA TRP A 95 -3.30 0.11 -17.29
C TRP A 95 -2.57 1.32 -16.63
N VAL A 96 -2.15 1.19 -15.38
CA VAL A 96 -1.35 2.22 -14.70
C VAL A 96 0.03 2.34 -15.33
N GLU A 97 0.67 1.20 -15.62
CA GLU A 97 2.00 1.17 -16.27
C GLU A 97 1.96 1.73 -17.69
N ARG A 98 0.83 1.54 -18.40
CA ARG A 98 0.61 2.12 -19.74
C ARG A 98 0.12 3.56 -19.72
N ALA A 99 0.07 4.20 -18.53
CA ALA A 99 -0.45 5.57 -18.34
C ALA A 99 -1.87 5.77 -18.91
N GLU A 100 -2.71 4.75 -18.87
CA GLU A 100 -4.10 4.81 -19.32
C GLU A 100 -5.00 5.44 -18.26
N ASN A 101 -6.08 6.07 -18.67
CA ASN A 101 -7.06 6.67 -17.78
C ASN A 101 -8.31 5.80 -17.65
N VAL A 102 -8.86 5.73 -16.45
CA VAL A 102 -10.14 5.09 -16.17
C VAL A 102 -11.18 6.15 -15.81
N LEU A 103 -12.24 6.23 -16.60
CA LEU A 103 -13.34 7.16 -16.39
C LEU A 103 -14.62 6.40 -16.03
N ALA A 104 -15.26 6.78 -14.91
CA ALA A 104 -16.51 6.17 -14.45
C ALA A 104 -17.68 7.14 -14.60
N PHE A 105 -18.60 6.83 -15.52
CA PHE A 105 -19.81 7.59 -15.77
C PHE A 105 -21.05 6.89 -15.21
N GLY A 106 -22.05 7.67 -14.83
CA GLY A 106 -23.34 7.16 -14.36
C GLY A 106 -24.05 8.13 -13.43
N LEU A 107 -25.29 7.84 -13.09
CA LEU A 107 -26.13 8.66 -12.23
C LEU A 107 -25.54 8.83 -10.82
N PRO A 108 -25.83 9.92 -10.11
CA PRO A 108 -25.50 10.07 -8.69
C PRO A 108 -25.99 8.88 -7.85
N GLY A 109 -25.28 8.57 -6.78
CA GLY A 109 -25.65 7.47 -5.86
C GLY A 109 -25.38 6.04 -6.36
N ARG A 110 -24.97 5.83 -7.61
CA ARG A 110 -24.73 4.48 -8.18
C ARG A 110 -23.38 3.84 -7.82
N GLY A 111 -22.72 4.25 -6.75
CA GLY A 111 -21.54 3.57 -6.23
C GLY A 111 -20.22 3.81 -7.01
N LYS A 112 -20.15 4.74 -7.99
CA LYS A 112 -18.93 5.01 -8.77
C LYS A 112 -17.69 5.24 -7.91
N THR A 113 -17.83 6.12 -6.91
CA THR A 113 -16.73 6.44 -5.99
C THR A 113 -16.35 5.22 -5.13
N HIS A 114 -17.31 4.40 -4.72
CA HIS A 114 -17.02 3.16 -3.99
C HIS A 114 -16.21 2.20 -4.87
N PHE A 115 -16.71 1.94 -6.07
CA PHE A 115 -16.04 1.06 -7.03
C PHE A 115 -14.60 1.50 -7.31
N LEU A 116 -14.39 2.77 -7.70
CA LEU A 116 -13.05 3.28 -7.98
C LEU A 116 -12.15 3.24 -6.75
N ALA A 117 -12.65 3.63 -5.58
CA ALA A 117 -11.88 3.57 -4.33
C ALA A 117 -11.50 2.13 -3.96
N ALA A 118 -12.40 1.16 -4.15
CA ALA A 118 -12.13 -0.26 -3.92
C ALA A 118 -11.06 -0.81 -4.87
N VAL A 119 -11.16 -0.52 -6.18
CA VAL A 119 -10.15 -0.91 -7.17
C VAL A 119 -8.79 -0.32 -6.82
N VAL A 120 -8.73 0.98 -6.56
CA VAL A 120 -7.47 1.66 -6.26
C VAL A 120 -6.85 1.20 -4.94
N ARG A 121 -7.66 0.84 -3.95
CA ARG A 121 -7.20 0.20 -2.70
C ARG A 121 -6.49 -1.13 -2.99
N GLU A 122 -7.04 -1.95 -3.87
CA GLU A 122 -6.41 -3.22 -4.29
C GLU A 122 -5.08 -2.99 -5.02
N LEU A 123 -4.96 -1.94 -5.83
CA LEU A 123 -3.68 -1.59 -6.46
C LEU A 123 -2.60 -1.26 -5.43
N ILE A 124 -2.96 -0.59 -4.32
CA ILE A 124 -2.03 -0.38 -3.21
C ILE A 124 -1.66 -1.72 -2.55
N LEU A 125 -2.64 -2.56 -2.25
CA LEU A 125 -2.44 -3.82 -1.54
C LEU A 125 -1.59 -4.80 -2.35
N ARG A 126 -1.89 -4.97 -3.64
CA ARG A 126 -1.25 -5.96 -4.53
C ARG A 126 0.06 -5.44 -5.12
N HIS A 127 0.04 -4.24 -5.67
CA HIS A 127 1.14 -3.69 -6.49
C HIS A 127 1.95 -2.60 -5.77
N ARG A 128 1.46 -2.11 -4.59
CA ARG A 128 2.11 -1.04 -3.82
C ARG A 128 2.28 0.24 -4.62
N TYR A 129 1.35 0.52 -5.52
CA TYR A 129 1.31 1.78 -6.24
C TYR A 129 0.98 2.94 -5.27
N PRO A 130 1.73 4.04 -5.32
CA PRO A 130 1.35 5.25 -4.60
C PRO A 130 0.11 5.86 -5.25
N VAL A 131 -0.89 6.17 -4.44
CA VAL A 131 -2.18 6.70 -4.90
C VAL A 131 -2.52 7.94 -4.10
N LEU A 132 -3.13 8.92 -4.77
CA LEU A 132 -3.75 10.08 -4.15
C LEU A 132 -5.23 10.13 -4.53
N PHE A 133 -6.11 9.92 -3.56
CA PHE A 133 -7.54 10.15 -3.71
C PHE A 133 -7.86 11.57 -3.27
N THR A 134 -8.36 12.41 -4.17
CA THR A 134 -8.67 13.80 -3.86
C THR A 134 -9.92 14.28 -4.59
N PRO A 135 -10.80 15.06 -3.94
CA PRO A 135 -11.87 15.77 -4.61
C PRO A 135 -11.33 16.76 -5.63
N THR A 136 -11.95 16.84 -6.81
CA THR A 136 -11.50 17.71 -7.92
C THR A 136 -11.35 19.16 -7.49
N PHE A 137 -12.29 19.69 -6.70
CA PHE A 137 -12.22 21.08 -6.24
C PHE A 137 -10.97 21.36 -5.38
N LYS A 138 -10.56 20.42 -4.52
CA LYS A 138 -9.32 20.54 -3.73
C LYS A 138 -8.08 20.52 -4.61
N LEU A 139 -8.07 19.68 -5.64
CA LEU A 139 -6.97 19.65 -6.61
C LEU A 139 -6.86 21.00 -7.34
N VAL A 140 -7.97 21.53 -7.85
CA VAL A 140 -8.00 22.84 -8.51
C VAL A 140 -7.50 23.95 -7.58
N GLN A 141 -7.96 24.00 -6.34
CA GLN A 141 -7.49 24.99 -5.36
C GLN A 141 -5.98 24.92 -5.14
N ARG A 142 -5.41 23.72 -4.98
CA ARG A 142 -3.96 23.53 -4.83
C ARG A 142 -3.19 24.03 -6.05
N LEU A 143 -3.67 23.73 -7.26
CA LEU A 143 -3.04 24.19 -8.50
C LEU A 143 -3.09 25.72 -8.62
N LEU A 144 -4.22 26.35 -8.26
CA LEU A 144 -4.35 27.80 -8.27
C LEU A 144 -3.41 28.47 -7.25
N THR A 145 -3.26 27.89 -6.06
CA THR A 145 -2.34 28.39 -5.05
C THR A 145 -0.90 28.29 -5.53
N ALA A 146 -0.48 27.11 -6.01
CA ALA A 146 0.86 26.91 -6.55
C ALA A 146 1.17 27.90 -7.71
N LYS A 147 0.19 28.13 -8.61
CA LYS A 147 0.33 29.12 -9.68
C LYS A 147 0.52 30.55 -9.16
N LYS A 148 -0.14 30.93 -8.07
CA LYS A 148 0.05 32.24 -7.45
C LYS A 148 1.42 32.38 -6.79
N GLU A 149 1.88 31.35 -6.10
CA GLU A 149 3.20 31.31 -5.46
C GLU A 149 4.33 31.44 -6.50
N LEU A 150 4.28 30.69 -7.61
CA LEU A 150 5.23 30.82 -8.72
C LEU A 150 5.25 32.23 -9.35
N ARG A 151 4.12 32.98 -9.33
CA ARG A 151 4.09 34.36 -9.79
C ARG A 151 4.68 35.38 -8.82
N LEU A 152 4.80 35.04 -7.53
CA LEU A 152 5.42 35.89 -6.52
C LEU A 152 6.96 35.78 -6.56
N GLU A 153 7.51 34.70 -7.13
CA GLU A 153 8.94 34.54 -7.33
C GLU A 153 9.45 35.24 -8.61
N GLU A 154 8.57 35.60 -9.55
CA GLU A 154 8.90 36.31 -10.80
C GLU A 154 8.80 37.85 -10.68
N ASN A 155 8.48 38.44 -9.51
CA ASN A 155 8.46 39.87 -9.19
C ASN A 155 9.47 40.18 -8.07
#